data_e869208399122004f533f82703dd2905
#
_entry.id   e869208399122004f533f82703dd2905
#
_cell.length_a   1.000
_cell.length_b   1.000
_cell.length_c   1.000
_cell.angle_alpha   90.00
_cell.angle_beta   90.00
_cell.angle_gamma   90.00
#
_symmetry.space_group_name_H-M   'P 1'
#
loop_
_entity.id
_entity.type
_entity.pdbx_description
1 polymer ?
#
loop_
_entity_poly.entity_id
_entity_poly.type
_entity_poly.pdbx_seq_one_letter_code
_entity_poly.pdbx_strand_id
1 'polypeptide(L)'
;MIAYLSGGMENAKDSGSQWRNKIKLWLKENLDHDVIDPVEIQKKTLTKYEIKNYRNWINKKPQKFNNIIHKIIDRDLSLIKNNADYIICLWDESVILGGGTHGELTMAYYFSKPVYLVLNLPINKTSSWILGCSTKTFTNFEDLKIDLLQQHESK
;
A
#
# COMPACT_ATOMS: atom_id res chain seq x y z
N MET A 1 -6.78 -15.75 2.39
CA MET A 1 -5.85 -14.99 1.52
C MET A 1 -5.26 -13.82 2.29
N ILE A 2 -4.15 -13.24 1.80
CA ILE A 2 -3.46 -12.13 2.47
C ILE A 2 -3.42 -10.91 1.54
N ALA A 3 -4.04 -9.79 1.97
CA ALA A 3 -4.04 -8.52 1.26
C ALA A 3 -2.88 -7.62 1.73
N TYR A 4 -2.11 -7.04 0.81
CA TYR A 4 -1.17 -5.97 1.15
C TYR A 4 -1.84 -4.61 0.91
N LEU A 5 -1.80 -3.71 1.90
CA LEU A 5 -2.46 -2.40 1.85
C LEU A 5 -1.49 -1.30 1.44
N SER A 6 -1.42 -1.01 0.14
CA SER A 6 -0.59 0.05 -0.45
C SER A 6 -1.30 1.41 -0.43
N GLY A 7 -0.55 2.49 -0.31
CA GLY A 7 -1.08 3.86 -0.31
C GLY A 7 -0.20 4.83 0.46
N GLY A 8 -0.54 6.12 0.38
CA GLY A 8 0.26 7.17 1.00
C GLY A 8 0.45 6.99 2.51
N MET A 9 1.66 7.28 2.95
CA MET A 9 2.05 7.31 4.36
C MET A 9 2.66 8.65 4.74
N GLU A 10 3.77 9.04 4.12
CA GLU A 10 4.52 10.25 4.47
C GLU A 10 3.72 11.54 4.29
N ASN A 11 2.91 11.62 3.23
CA ASN A 11 2.12 12.80 2.88
C ASN A 11 0.64 12.65 3.24
N ALA A 12 0.24 11.55 3.86
CA ALA A 12 -1.11 11.35 4.35
C ALA A 12 -1.28 11.90 5.77
N LYS A 13 -2.42 12.57 6.04
CA LYS A 13 -2.72 13.26 7.30
C LYS A 13 -2.56 12.36 8.54
N ASP A 14 -2.98 11.10 8.45
CA ASP A 14 -2.96 10.10 9.52
C ASP A 14 -2.01 8.93 9.21
N SER A 15 -1.04 9.14 8.32
CA SER A 15 -0.20 8.10 7.71
C SER A 15 -1.02 7.03 6.96
N GLY A 16 -2.24 7.35 6.56
CA GLY A 16 -3.16 6.44 5.88
C GLY A 16 -3.73 5.35 6.79
N SER A 17 -3.69 5.52 8.11
CA SER A 17 -4.13 4.49 9.07
C SER A 17 -5.65 4.27 9.06
N GLN A 18 -6.44 5.33 8.87
CA GLN A 18 -7.90 5.24 9.01
C GLN A 18 -8.54 4.30 7.98
N TRP A 19 -8.20 4.45 6.70
CA TRP A 19 -8.77 3.59 5.66
C TRP A 19 -8.26 2.16 5.76
N ARG A 20 -6.97 1.98 6.14
CA ARG A 20 -6.39 0.65 6.34
C ARG A 20 -7.09 -0.12 7.44
N ASN A 21 -7.36 0.52 8.58
CA ASN A 21 -8.09 -0.11 9.68
C ASN A 21 -9.51 -0.52 9.26
N LYS A 22 -10.24 0.34 8.52
CA LYS A 22 -11.59 0.02 8.04
C LYS A 22 -11.61 -1.18 7.10
N ILE A 23 -10.72 -1.20 6.11
CA ILE A 23 -10.69 -2.31 5.14
C ILE A 23 -10.17 -3.61 5.76
N LYS A 24 -9.20 -3.53 6.69
CA LYS A 24 -8.69 -4.68 7.43
C LYS A 24 -9.79 -5.39 8.23
N LEU A 25 -10.59 -4.63 8.98
CA LEU A 25 -11.73 -5.18 9.73
C LEU A 25 -12.72 -5.84 8.78
N TRP A 26 -13.11 -5.15 7.74
CA TRP A 26 -14.06 -5.65 6.77
C TRP A 26 -13.59 -6.95 6.08
N LEU A 27 -12.32 -7.01 5.65
CA LEU A 27 -11.73 -8.21 5.04
C LEU A 27 -11.75 -9.41 5.99
N LYS A 28 -11.45 -9.17 7.27
CA LYS A 28 -11.48 -10.24 8.27
C LYS A 28 -12.90 -10.75 8.54
N GLU A 29 -13.86 -9.83 8.70
CA GLU A 29 -15.25 -10.17 9.04
C GLU A 29 -16.01 -10.84 7.89
N ASN A 30 -15.75 -10.46 6.63
CA ASN A 30 -16.56 -10.90 5.49
C ASN A 30 -15.89 -11.98 4.63
N LEU A 31 -14.55 -12.05 4.61
CA LEU A 31 -13.80 -12.96 3.73
C LEU A 31 -12.80 -13.85 4.49
N ASP A 32 -12.62 -13.65 5.80
CA ASP A 32 -11.56 -14.24 6.62
C ASP A 32 -10.17 -14.07 6.01
N HIS A 33 -9.94 -12.93 5.35
CA HIS A 33 -8.62 -12.58 4.81
C HIS A 33 -7.76 -11.87 5.86
N ASP A 34 -6.47 -12.19 5.87
CA ASP A 34 -5.47 -11.48 6.66
C ASP A 34 -4.90 -10.27 5.89
N VAL A 35 -4.24 -9.38 6.61
CA VAL A 35 -3.75 -8.12 6.05
C VAL A 35 -2.29 -7.86 6.43
N ILE A 36 -1.50 -7.44 5.45
CA ILE A 36 -0.18 -6.82 5.63
C ILE A 36 -0.38 -5.31 5.57
N ASP A 37 -0.21 -4.62 6.71
CA ASP A 37 -0.28 -3.17 6.81
C ASP A 37 1.14 -2.58 7.02
N PRO A 38 1.72 -1.90 6.02
CA PRO A 38 3.06 -1.33 6.11
C PRO A 38 3.21 -0.32 7.25
N VAL A 39 2.13 0.40 7.62
CA VAL A 39 2.14 1.37 8.73
C VAL A 39 2.33 0.67 10.07
N GLU A 40 1.61 -0.43 10.29
CA GLU A 40 1.76 -1.22 11.53
C GLU A 40 3.14 -1.89 11.61
N ILE A 41 3.63 -2.40 10.47
CA ILE A 41 4.95 -3.05 10.42
C ILE A 41 6.05 -2.02 10.66
N GLN A 42 5.96 -0.82 10.08
CA GLN A 42 6.94 0.24 10.30
C GLN A 42 7.03 0.63 11.79
N LYS A 43 5.90 0.72 12.49
CA LYS A 43 5.88 0.99 13.94
C LYS A 43 6.56 -0.10 14.77
N LYS A 44 6.59 -1.34 14.28
CA LYS A 44 7.26 -2.48 14.95
C LYS A 44 8.74 -2.60 14.61
N THR A 45 9.14 -2.13 13.42
CA THR A 45 10.51 -2.32 12.89
C THR A 45 11.41 -1.11 13.08
N LEU A 46 10.85 0.08 13.24
CA LEU A 46 11.59 1.32 13.48
C LEU A 46 11.20 1.92 14.83
N THR A 47 12.17 2.56 15.47
CA THR A 47 11.90 3.34 16.68
C THR A 47 11.08 4.59 16.35
N LYS A 48 10.33 5.11 17.34
CA LYS A 48 9.60 6.39 17.17
C LYS A 48 10.53 7.54 16.76
N TYR A 49 11.77 7.53 17.26
CA TYR A 49 12.77 8.53 16.91
C TYR A 49 13.19 8.42 15.43
N GLU A 50 13.42 7.22 14.91
CA GLU A 50 13.74 6.98 13.49
C GLU A 50 12.60 7.41 12.59
N ILE A 51 11.36 6.98 12.88
CA ILE A 51 10.17 7.36 12.11
C ILE A 51 10.04 8.89 12.00
N LYS A 52 10.28 9.60 13.12
CA LYS A 52 10.16 11.07 13.15
C LYS A 52 11.29 11.80 12.42
N ASN A 53 12.48 11.21 12.34
CA ASN A 53 13.69 11.95 11.98
C ASN A 53 14.39 11.47 10.70
N TYR A 54 14.08 10.29 10.14
CA TYR A 54 14.87 9.72 9.05
C TYR A 54 14.94 10.67 7.82
N ARG A 55 13.88 11.39 7.49
CA ARG A 55 13.90 12.36 6.39
C ARG A 55 14.84 13.54 6.65
N ASN A 56 15.00 13.97 7.89
CA ASN A 56 15.93 15.04 8.26
C ASN A 56 17.40 14.62 8.09
N TRP A 57 17.66 13.32 7.90
CA TRP A 57 19.00 12.78 7.71
C TRP A 57 19.46 12.76 6.26
N ILE A 58 18.59 13.02 5.30
CA ILE A 58 18.93 13.02 3.86
C ILE A 58 20.22 13.76 3.60
N ASN A 59 20.33 15.01 4.07
CA ASN A 59 21.54 15.83 3.88
C ASN A 59 22.53 15.78 5.05
N LYS A 60 22.04 15.51 6.28
CA LYS A 60 22.87 15.58 7.49
C LYS A 60 23.57 14.28 7.83
N LYS A 61 22.97 13.15 7.53
CA LYS A 61 23.44 11.80 7.84
C LYS A 61 23.02 10.83 6.73
N PRO A 62 23.49 11.01 5.48
CA PRO A 62 22.97 10.28 4.31
C PRO A 62 23.11 8.75 4.45
N GLN A 63 24.21 8.28 5.04
CA GLN A 63 24.38 6.84 5.28
C GLN A 63 23.31 6.27 6.22
N LYS A 64 22.95 7.01 7.27
CA LYS A 64 21.90 6.57 8.21
C LYS A 64 20.52 6.60 7.54
N PHE A 65 20.25 7.61 6.73
CA PHE A 65 19.02 7.66 5.91
C PHE A 65 18.94 6.46 4.98
N ASN A 66 19.99 6.20 4.19
CA ASN A 66 20.03 5.07 3.25
C ASN A 66 19.81 3.72 3.95
N ASN A 67 20.45 3.50 5.10
CA ASN A 67 20.27 2.26 5.85
C ASN A 67 18.82 2.02 6.28
N ILE A 68 18.09 3.08 6.64
CA ILE A 68 16.68 2.97 7.03
C ILE A 68 15.79 2.79 5.81
N ILE A 69 15.96 3.60 4.77
CA ILE A 69 15.09 3.51 3.60
C ILE A 69 15.26 2.19 2.85
N HIS A 70 16.48 1.66 2.77
CA HIS A 70 16.71 0.33 2.18
C HIS A 70 16.00 -0.76 2.97
N LYS A 71 16.05 -0.74 4.31
CA LYS A 71 15.31 -1.70 5.14
C LYS A 71 13.79 -1.65 4.88
N ILE A 72 13.24 -0.44 4.69
CA ILE A 72 11.81 -0.27 4.37
C ILE A 72 11.50 -0.87 2.99
N ILE A 73 12.29 -0.50 1.97
CA ILE A 73 12.10 -0.97 0.59
C ILE A 73 12.21 -2.50 0.53
N ASP A 74 13.31 -3.07 1.03
CA ASP A 74 13.56 -4.52 0.99
C ASP A 74 12.46 -5.30 1.70
N ARG A 75 12.02 -4.81 2.86
CA ARG A 75 10.92 -5.40 3.63
C ARG A 75 9.62 -5.40 2.82
N ASP A 76 9.20 -4.24 2.32
CA ASP A 76 7.90 -4.07 1.68
C ASP A 76 7.83 -4.86 0.36
N LEU A 77 8.88 -4.81 -0.46
CA LEU A 77 8.96 -5.60 -1.69
C LEU A 77 9.02 -7.11 -1.42
N SER A 78 9.72 -7.54 -0.36
CA SER A 78 9.73 -8.94 0.06
C SER A 78 8.35 -9.42 0.50
N LEU A 79 7.62 -8.62 1.27
CA LEU A 79 6.26 -8.93 1.71
C LEU A 79 5.28 -9.04 0.54
N ILE A 80 5.37 -8.13 -0.44
CA ILE A 80 4.58 -8.22 -1.67
C ILE A 80 4.89 -9.50 -2.44
N LYS A 81 6.18 -9.78 -2.66
CA LYS A 81 6.62 -10.95 -3.42
C LYS A 81 6.19 -12.26 -2.79
N ASN A 82 6.47 -12.43 -1.50
CA ASN A 82 6.48 -13.73 -0.83
C ASN A 82 5.24 -14.02 0.01
N ASN A 83 4.52 -13.00 0.46
CA ASN A 83 3.45 -13.15 1.45
C ASN A 83 2.08 -12.66 0.97
N ALA A 84 2.03 -11.59 0.16
CA ALA A 84 0.76 -11.07 -0.33
C ALA A 84 0.17 -11.95 -1.44
N ASP A 85 -1.14 -12.21 -1.39
CA ASP A 85 -1.89 -12.82 -2.48
C ASP A 85 -2.36 -11.77 -3.47
N TYR A 86 -2.70 -10.57 -2.98
CA TYR A 86 -3.16 -9.43 -3.79
C TYR A 86 -2.90 -8.10 -3.06
N ILE A 87 -3.02 -7.01 -3.80
CA ILE A 87 -2.81 -5.64 -3.31
C ILE A 87 -4.14 -4.88 -3.34
N ILE A 88 -4.45 -4.16 -2.26
CA ILE A 88 -5.46 -3.09 -2.27
C ILE A 88 -4.70 -1.77 -2.13
N CYS A 89 -4.90 -0.86 -3.07
CA CYS A 89 -4.24 0.44 -3.06
C CYS A 89 -5.27 1.57 -3.01
N LEU A 90 -5.13 2.50 -2.06
CA LEU A 90 -5.79 3.79 -2.12
C LEU A 90 -4.90 4.79 -2.85
N TRP A 91 -5.38 5.29 -4.00
CA TRP A 91 -4.71 6.28 -4.83
C TRP A 91 -5.34 7.66 -4.65
N ASP A 92 -4.74 8.48 -3.82
CA ASP A 92 -5.16 9.84 -3.51
C ASP A 92 -3.99 10.84 -3.69
N GLU A 93 -4.19 12.10 -3.33
CA GLU A 93 -3.15 13.14 -3.45
C GLU A 93 -1.87 12.83 -2.66
N SER A 94 -1.97 12.04 -1.59
CA SER A 94 -0.81 11.72 -0.75
C SER A 94 0.24 10.83 -1.44
N VAL A 95 -0.15 10.09 -2.49
CA VAL A 95 0.77 9.21 -3.24
C VAL A 95 1.53 9.93 -4.34
N ILE A 96 1.10 11.12 -4.78
CA ILE A 96 1.66 11.81 -5.96
C ILE A 96 3.15 12.15 -5.76
N LEU A 97 3.51 12.60 -4.55
CA LEU A 97 4.89 12.95 -4.20
C LEU A 97 5.68 11.77 -3.60
N GLY A 98 5.03 10.65 -3.36
CA GLY A 98 5.63 9.47 -2.73
C GLY A 98 6.05 8.42 -3.74
N GLY A 99 7.31 7.98 -3.74
CA GLY A 99 7.80 6.92 -4.62
C GLY A 99 7.42 5.50 -4.18
N GLY A 100 7.14 5.28 -2.89
CA GLY A 100 6.90 3.96 -2.32
C GLY A 100 5.73 3.23 -2.97
N THR A 101 4.55 3.84 -2.97
CA THR A 101 3.33 3.26 -3.58
C THR A 101 3.52 2.95 -5.07
N HIS A 102 4.20 3.83 -5.83
CA HIS A 102 4.51 3.56 -7.24
C HIS A 102 5.38 2.31 -7.41
N GLY A 103 6.42 2.18 -6.57
CA GLY A 103 7.29 1.01 -6.55
C GLY A 103 6.55 -0.27 -6.17
N GLU A 104 5.71 -0.23 -5.13
CA GLU A 104 4.89 -1.34 -4.66
C GLU A 104 3.96 -1.88 -5.75
N LEU A 105 3.22 -1.00 -6.45
CA LEU A 105 2.30 -1.41 -7.52
C LEU A 105 3.06 -1.96 -8.74
N THR A 106 4.19 -1.35 -9.10
CA THR A 106 5.04 -1.84 -10.19
C THR A 106 5.57 -3.23 -9.89
N MET A 107 6.04 -3.48 -8.66
CA MET A 107 6.55 -4.79 -8.26
C MET A 107 5.42 -5.82 -8.11
N ALA A 108 4.24 -5.41 -7.64
CA ALA A 108 3.08 -6.29 -7.61
C ALA A 108 2.72 -6.78 -9.03
N TYR A 109 2.66 -5.88 -10.00
CA TYR A 109 2.47 -6.23 -11.41
C TYR A 109 3.57 -7.19 -11.91
N TYR A 110 4.84 -6.88 -11.64
CA TYR A 110 5.98 -7.71 -12.04
C TYR A 110 5.92 -9.13 -11.46
N PHE A 111 5.43 -9.28 -10.23
CA PHE A 111 5.23 -10.58 -9.57
C PHE A 111 3.86 -11.21 -9.86
N SER A 112 3.11 -10.69 -10.82
CA SER A 112 1.77 -11.17 -11.19
C SER A 112 0.78 -11.23 -10.02
N LYS A 113 0.90 -10.30 -9.07
CA LYS A 113 -0.05 -10.14 -7.97
C LYS A 113 -1.20 -9.25 -8.43
N PRO A 114 -2.48 -9.65 -8.24
CA PRO A 114 -3.61 -8.78 -8.53
C PRO A 114 -3.54 -7.46 -7.76
N VAL A 115 -3.81 -6.34 -8.45
CA VAL A 115 -3.84 -5.00 -7.88
C VAL A 115 -5.23 -4.41 -8.04
N TYR A 116 -5.90 -4.17 -6.93
CA TYR A 116 -7.19 -3.51 -6.83
C TYR A 116 -7.00 -2.05 -6.42
N LEU A 117 -7.19 -1.13 -7.37
CA LEU A 117 -6.88 0.29 -7.24
C LEU A 117 -8.15 1.08 -6.93
N VAL A 118 -8.24 1.67 -5.74
CA VAL A 118 -9.32 2.59 -5.36
C VAL A 118 -8.87 4.02 -5.64
N LEU A 119 -9.47 4.65 -6.65
CA LEU A 119 -9.12 6.00 -7.09
C LEU A 119 -9.93 7.04 -6.31
N ASN A 120 -9.24 7.85 -5.52
CA ASN A 120 -9.78 9.08 -4.91
C ASN A 120 -9.28 10.33 -5.65
N LEU A 121 -8.91 10.17 -6.90
CA LEU A 121 -8.53 11.20 -7.86
C LEU A 121 -9.19 10.92 -9.21
N PRO A 122 -9.44 11.94 -10.04
CA PRO A 122 -9.90 11.74 -11.41
C PRO A 122 -8.94 10.84 -12.19
N ILE A 123 -9.48 9.91 -12.98
CA ILE A 123 -8.68 8.93 -13.73
C ILE A 123 -7.68 9.61 -14.69
N ASN A 124 -8.03 10.75 -15.25
CA ASN A 124 -7.15 11.53 -16.14
C ASN A 124 -5.97 12.21 -15.40
N LYS A 125 -5.96 12.22 -14.06
CA LYS A 125 -4.83 12.66 -13.23
C LYS A 125 -4.00 11.49 -12.70
N THR A 126 -4.38 10.26 -13.02
CA THR A 126 -3.64 9.06 -12.62
C THR A 126 -2.70 8.65 -13.75
N SER A 127 -1.45 8.35 -13.40
CA SER A 127 -0.44 7.89 -14.37
C SER A 127 -0.91 6.65 -15.12
N SER A 128 -0.72 6.63 -16.46
CA SER A 128 -1.00 5.44 -17.28
C SER A 128 -0.19 4.22 -16.84
N TRP A 129 1.02 4.43 -16.32
CA TRP A 129 1.84 3.36 -15.73
C TRP A 129 1.11 2.68 -14.56
N ILE A 130 0.55 3.45 -13.65
CA ILE A 130 -0.17 2.94 -12.48
C ILE A 130 -1.48 2.26 -12.88
N LEU A 131 -2.22 2.86 -13.82
CA LEU A 131 -3.42 2.23 -14.38
C LEU A 131 -3.07 0.90 -15.06
N GLY A 132 -1.94 0.84 -15.79
CA GLY A 132 -1.44 -0.39 -16.41
C GLY A 132 -0.99 -1.47 -15.42
N CYS A 133 -0.55 -1.09 -14.22
CA CYS A 133 -0.21 -2.04 -13.14
C CYS A 133 -1.45 -2.59 -12.43
N SER A 134 -2.62 -1.96 -12.57
CA SER A 134 -3.83 -2.39 -11.87
C SER A 134 -4.57 -3.49 -12.61
N THR A 135 -5.10 -4.46 -11.86
CA THR A 135 -6.01 -5.51 -12.38
C THR A 135 -7.42 -4.96 -12.54
N LYS A 136 -7.88 -4.20 -11.55
CA LYS A 136 -9.17 -3.50 -11.56
C LYS A 136 -9.05 -2.14 -10.86
N THR A 137 -9.84 -1.17 -11.34
CA THR A 137 -9.97 0.16 -10.73
C THR A 137 -11.37 0.40 -10.22
N PHE A 138 -11.49 1.06 -9.07
CA PHE A 138 -12.75 1.39 -8.40
C PHE A 138 -12.74 2.87 -8.03
N THR A 139 -13.91 3.49 -7.97
CA THR A 139 -14.05 4.90 -7.54
C THR A 139 -14.25 5.05 -6.03
N ASN A 140 -14.54 3.95 -5.34
CA ASN A 140 -14.76 3.92 -3.90
C ASN A 140 -14.53 2.49 -3.34
N PHE A 141 -14.45 2.38 -2.01
CA PHE A 141 -14.25 1.09 -1.34
C PHE A 141 -15.48 0.18 -1.37
N GLU A 142 -16.69 0.71 -1.53
CA GLU A 142 -17.91 -0.12 -1.54
C GLU A 142 -17.97 -0.96 -2.82
N ASP A 143 -17.63 -0.38 -3.96
CA ASP A 143 -17.54 -1.13 -5.23
C ASP A 143 -16.45 -2.20 -5.17
N LEU A 144 -15.30 -1.91 -4.58
CA LEU A 144 -14.24 -2.90 -4.32
C LEU A 144 -14.75 -4.06 -3.45
N LYS A 145 -15.47 -3.78 -2.37
CA LYS A 145 -16.01 -4.79 -1.46
C LYS A 145 -17.00 -5.71 -2.16
N ILE A 146 -17.91 -5.16 -2.96
CA ILE A 146 -18.88 -5.92 -3.74
C ILE A 146 -18.14 -6.86 -4.71
N ASP A 147 -17.13 -6.37 -5.42
CA ASP A 147 -16.34 -7.19 -6.37
C ASP A 147 -15.59 -8.32 -5.64
N LEU A 148 -15.00 -8.07 -4.48
CA LEU A 148 -14.31 -9.09 -3.69
C LEU A 148 -15.25 -10.17 -3.16
N LEU A 149 -16.47 -9.82 -2.73
CA LEU A 149 -17.49 -10.79 -2.32
C LEU A 149 -17.89 -11.70 -3.49
N GLN A 150 -18.18 -11.13 -4.66
CA GLN A 150 -18.52 -11.89 -5.85
C GLN A 150 -17.43 -12.87 -6.27
N GLN A 151 -16.15 -12.46 -6.17
CA GLN A 151 -15.01 -13.35 -6.44
C GLN A 151 -14.88 -14.47 -5.40
N HIS A 152 -15.27 -14.22 -4.16
CA HIS A 152 -15.21 -15.21 -3.08
C HIS A 152 -16.31 -16.26 -3.22
N GLU A 153 -17.52 -15.86 -3.58
CA GLU A 153 -18.67 -16.75 -3.80
C GLU A 153 -18.51 -17.64 -5.05
N SER A 154 -17.66 -17.21 -6.00
CA SER A 154 -17.43 -17.93 -7.27
C SER A 154 -16.36 -19.02 -7.17
N LYS A 155 -15.75 -19.22 -6.00
CA LYS A 155 -14.73 -20.25 -5.72
C LYS A 155 -15.26 -21.39 -4.91
#